data_880b8ab0e1b32f8f9d0c997a777850ad
#
_entry.id   880b8ab0e1b32f8f9d0c997a777850ad
#
_cell.length_a   1.000
_cell.length_b   1.000
_cell.length_c   1.000
_cell.angle_alpha   90.00
_cell.angle_beta   90.00
_cell.angle_gamma   90.00
#
_symmetry.space_group_name_H-M   'P 1'
#
loop_
_entity.id
_entity.type
_entity.pdbx_description
1 polymer ?
#
loop_
_entity_poly.entity_id
_entity_poly.type
_entity_poly.pdbx_seq_one_letter_code
_entity_poly.pdbx_strand_id
1 'polypeptide(L)'
;MKKQNQTVTVMLMTAIAIALAVGTTTLTTASMAIIFTVCIPFAIVGMISTEKQSMATYVVSVLAIFGLTDVRYAMEVVVTFVIPSILVGRLIDSVSEKGDEERQEPIYMGIIIFILSTIAYVIIAKYMMNIDVVKQLTDTFAKISKTRLENMPKEQLNVLGDVTAAELTDMFRNMIVSLLFIQSGICVFFTYFLGGAIAKRITDKNLNRIRMSGFYLPGNAVVITFVIYLAVFGLSY
;
A
#
# COMPACT_ATOMS: atom_id res chain seq x y z
N MET A 1 -12.13 -27.48 -0.06
CA MET A 1 -10.95 -27.71 0.86
C MET A 1 -11.44 -28.20 2.23
N LYS A 2 -10.83 -29.23 2.82
CA LYS A 2 -11.13 -29.60 4.21
C LYS A 2 -10.73 -28.42 5.12
N LYS A 3 -11.57 -28.08 6.10
CA LYS A 3 -11.39 -26.94 7.03
C LYS A 3 -9.98 -26.88 7.66
N GLN A 4 -9.36 -28.03 7.87
CA GLN A 4 -8.02 -28.16 8.43
C GLN A 4 -6.93 -27.62 7.46
N ASN A 5 -7.05 -27.88 6.17
CA ASN A 5 -6.08 -27.39 5.16
C ASN A 5 -6.17 -25.86 4.99
N GLN A 6 -7.37 -25.28 5.13
CA GLN A 6 -7.57 -23.84 5.06
C GLN A 6 -6.86 -23.12 6.22
N THR A 7 -6.99 -23.61 7.44
CA THR A 7 -6.32 -23.00 8.60
C THR A 7 -4.79 -23.04 8.46
N VAL A 8 -4.23 -24.17 8.00
CA VAL A 8 -2.80 -24.30 7.75
C VAL A 8 -2.33 -23.30 6.67
N THR A 9 -3.11 -23.13 5.60
CA THR A 9 -2.80 -22.16 4.53
C THR A 9 -2.82 -20.73 5.06
N VAL A 10 -3.80 -20.37 5.89
CA VAL A 10 -3.88 -19.04 6.53
C VAL A 10 -2.66 -18.81 7.41
N MET A 11 -2.28 -19.78 8.26
CA MET A 11 -1.10 -19.68 9.12
C MET A 11 0.19 -19.50 8.32
N LEU A 12 0.36 -20.28 7.24
CA LEU A 12 1.53 -20.19 6.37
C LEU A 12 1.62 -18.82 5.69
N MET A 13 0.51 -18.32 5.13
CA MET A 13 0.48 -17.00 4.51
C MET A 13 0.75 -15.87 5.51
N THR A 14 0.23 -16.01 6.74
CA THR A 14 0.52 -15.07 7.83
C THR A 14 2.01 -15.07 8.18
N ALA A 15 2.63 -16.25 8.30
CA ALA A 15 4.07 -16.37 8.59
C ALA A 15 4.93 -15.76 7.46
N ILE A 16 4.59 -16.01 6.19
CA ILE A 16 5.28 -15.43 5.03
C ILE A 16 5.11 -13.89 5.06
N ALA A 17 3.92 -13.39 5.34
CA ALA A 17 3.64 -11.96 5.40
C ALA A 17 4.48 -11.26 6.49
N ILE A 18 4.53 -11.84 7.69
CA ILE A 18 5.34 -11.33 8.80
C ILE A 18 6.84 -11.38 8.44
N ALA A 19 7.32 -12.49 7.88
CA ALA A 19 8.72 -12.64 7.47
C ALA A 19 9.11 -11.60 6.41
N LEU A 20 8.25 -11.31 5.43
CA LEU A 20 8.46 -10.25 4.45
C LEU A 20 8.47 -8.87 5.13
N ALA A 21 7.49 -8.59 5.99
CA ALA A 21 7.41 -7.31 6.69
C ALA A 21 8.63 -7.04 7.57
N VAL A 22 9.10 -8.04 8.33
CA VAL A 22 10.29 -7.93 9.15
C VAL A 22 11.57 -7.90 8.30
N GLY A 23 11.64 -8.72 7.24
CA GLY A 23 12.79 -8.79 6.35
C GLY A 23 13.09 -7.47 5.62
N THR A 24 12.08 -6.63 5.36
CA THR A 24 12.29 -5.32 4.73
C THR A 24 13.07 -4.34 5.61
N THR A 25 13.14 -4.54 6.92
CA THR A 25 13.96 -3.71 7.82
C THR A 25 15.45 -3.84 7.57
N THR A 26 15.89 -4.99 7.03
CA THR A 26 17.31 -5.31 6.79
C THR A 26 17.80 -4.86 5.40
N LEU A 27 16.88 -4.50 4.50
CA LEU A 27 17.17 -4.19 3.09
C LEU A 27 17.11 -2.67 2.85
N THR A 28 18.25 -2.03 2.68
CA THR A 28 18.35 -0.56 2.63
C THR A 28 17.79 0.07 1.35
N THR A 29 18.00 -0.50 0.17
CA THR A 29 17.60 0.11 -1.12
C THR A 29 16.53 -0.66 -1.88
N ALA A 30 16.46 -1.96 -1.70
CA ALA A 30 15.41 -2.79 -2.31
C ALA A 30 14.09 -2.76 -1.51
N SER A 31 14.08 -2.14 -0.34
CA SER A 31 12.98 -2.17 0.63
C SER A 31 11.66 -1.61 0.07
N MET A 32 11.71 -0.53 -0.71
CA MET A 32 10.47 0.06 -1.25
C MET A 32 9.72 -0.88 -2.20
N ALA A 33 10.42 -1.59 -3.08
CA ALA A 33 9.77 -2.54 -3.99
C ALA A 33 9.23 -3.77 -3.23
N ILE A 34 9.96 -4.23 -2.21
CA ILE A 34 9.58 -5.39 -1.41
C ILE A 34 8.41 -5.08 -0.49
N ILE A 35 8.31 -3.85 0.04
CA ILE A 35 7.22 -3.46 0.93
C ILE A 35 5.85 -3.58 0.24
N PHE A 36 5.77 -3.31 -1.07
CA PHE A 36 4.54 -3.56 -1.84
C PHE A 36 4.18 -5.05 -1.93
N THR A 37 5.16 -5.94 -1.86
CA THR A 37 4.91 -7.38 -1.88
C THR A 37 4.31 -7.90 -0.58
N VAL A 38 4.47 -7.18 0.53
CA VAL A 38 3.86 -7.49 1.84
C VAL A 38 2.33 -7.47 1.75
N CYS A 39 1.76 -6.61 0.90
CA CYS A 39 0.31 -6.54 0.69
C CYS A 39 -0.29 -7.87 0.20
N ILE A 40 0.46 -8.62 -0.62
CA ILE A 40 -0.06 -9.82 -1.30
C ILE A 40 -0.46 -10.92 -0.31
N PRO A 41 0.42 -11.43 0.57
CA PRO A 41 0.05 -12.51 1.48
C PRO A 41 -1.00 -12.08 2.51
N PHE A 42 -0.99 -10.82 2.99
CA PHE A 42 -2.05 -10.32 3.87
C PHE A 42 -3.41 -10.26 3.16
N ALA A 43 -3.43 -9.86 1.90
CA ALA A 43 -4.65 -9.87 1.11
C ALA A 43 -5.14 -11.30 0.84
N ILE A 44 -4.25 -12.24 0.58
CA ILE A 44 -4.61 -13.66 0.44
C ILE A 44 -5.27 -14.15 1.73
N VAL A 45 -4.70 -13.82 2.90
CA VAL A 45 -5.36 -14.14 4.17
C VAL A 45 -6.77 -13.55 4.23
N GLY A 46 -6.94 -12.28 3.86
CA GLY A 46 -8.26 -11.64 3.79
C GLY A 46 -9.26 -12.40 2.90
N MET A 47 -8.81 -12.90 1.73
CA MET A 47 -9.65 -13.62 0.77
C MET A 47 -10.05 -15.02 1.23
N ILE A 48 -9.17 -15.74 1.93
CA ILE A 48 -9.38 -17.17 2.23
C ILE A 48 -9.81 -17.45 3.66
N SER A 49 -9.58 -16.53 4.59
CA SER A 49 -9.86 -16.75 6.01
C SER A 49 -11.30 -16.47 6.38
N THR A 50 -11.76 -17.10 7.45
CA THR A 50 -12.99 -16.70 8.15
C THR A 50 -12.74 -15.40 8.92
N GLU A 51 -13.81 -14.75 9.36
CA GLU A 51 -13.72 -13.51 10.13
C GLU A 51 -12.85 -13.64 11.39
N LYS A 52 -13.08 -14.71 12.15
CA LYS A 52 -12.27 -15.02 13.34
C LYS A 52 -10.79 -15.27 13.02
N GLN A 53 -10.51 -15.95 11.92
CA GLN A 53 -9.13 -16.19 11.47
C GLN A 53 -8.43 -14.90 11.00
N SER A 54 -9.15 -14.00 10.30
CA SER A 54 -8.60 -12.69 9.92
C SER A 54 -8.25 -11.86 11.14
N MET A 55 -9.14 -11.81 12.14
CA MET A 55 -8.87 -11.09 13.39
C MET A 55 -7.67 -11.68 14.14
N ALA A 56 -7.58 -13.01 14.24
CA ALA A 56 -6.45 -13.68 14.85
C ALA A 56 -5.14 -13.37 14.08
N THR A 57 -5.16 -13.45 12.75
CA THR A 57 -4.01 -13.07 11.91
C THR A 57 -3.59 -11.63 12.15
N TYR A 58 -4.55 -10.71 12.20
CA TYR A 58 -4.26 -9.30 12.48
C TYR A 58 -3.54 -9.15 13.83
N VAL A 59 -4.09 -9.69 14.90
CA VAL A 59 -3.49 -9.61 16.24
C VAL A 59 -2.09 -10.22 16.27
N VAL A 60 -1.93 -11.42 15.71
CA VAL A 60 -0.63 -12.10 15.66
C VAL A 60 0.39 -11.29 14.85
N SER A 61 -0.02 -10.73 13.71
CA SER A 61 0.87 -9.92 12.86
C SER A 61 1.30 -8.64 13.55
N VAL A 62 0.36 -7.94 14.22
CA VAL A 62 0.68 -6.74 14.99
C VAL A 62 1.70 -7.07 16.09
N LEU A 63 1.42 -8.07 16.92
CA LEU A 63 2.32 -8.48 18.01
C LEU A 63 3.70 -8.91 17.49
N ALA A 64 3.75 -9.68 16.41
CA ALA A 64 5.01 -10.15 15.84
C ALA A 64 5.84 -8.99 15.24
N ILE A 65 5.21 -8.09 14.46
CA ILE A 65 5.91 -6.97 13.84
C ILE A 65 6.41 -5.99 14.92
N PHE A 66 5.58 -5.65 15.91
CA PHE A 66 6.00 -4.80 17.05
C PHE A 66 7.08 -5.45 17.91
N GLY A 67 7.05 -6.77 18.07
CA GLY A 67 8.06 -7.49 18.86
C GLY A 67 9.39 -7.68 18.16
N LEU A 68 9.42 -7.65 16.81
CA LEU A 68 10.61 -7.94 16.01
C LEU A 68 11.22 -6.72 15.33
N THR A 69 10.52 -5.56 15.34
CA THR A 69 10.97 -4.32 14.70
C THR A 69 10.84 -3.13 15.64
N ASP A 70 11.33 -1.97 15.23
CA ASP A 70 11.08 -0.74 15.99
C ASP A 70 9.63 -0.26 15.89
N VAL A 71 9.16 0.44 16.92
CA VAL A 71 7.76 0.89 17.05
C VAL A 71 7.33 1.75 15.86
N ARG A 72 8.23 2.59 15.35
CA ARG A 72 7.92 3.49 14.23
C ARG A 72 7.64 2.70 12.96
N TYR A 73 8.56 1.81 12.60
CA TYR A 73 8.41 0.94 11.45
C TYR A 73 7.20 0.01 11.60
N ALA A 74 6.99 -0.57 12.79
CA ALA A 74 5.84 -1.42 13.07
C ALA A 74 4.52 -0.69 12.84
N MET A 75 4.38 0.53 13.34
CA MET A 75 3.18 1.37 13.12
C MET A 75 2.98 1.67 11.64
N GLU A 76 4.05 2.06 10.94
CA GLU A 76 4.00 2.31 9.50
C GLU A 76 3.46 1.09 8.75
N VAL A 77 4.10 -0.06 8.90
CA VAL A 77 3.74 -1.28 8.17
C VAL A 77 2.34 -1.78 8.55
N VAL A 78 2.00 -1.78 9.82
CA VAL A 78 0.70 -2.27 10.29
C VAL A 78 -0.42 -1.39 9.75
N VAL A 79 -0.31 -0.07 9.89
CA VAL A 79 -1.37 0.85 9.49
C VAL A 79 -1.47 0.97 7.98
N THR A 80 -0.34 1.09 7.26
CA THR A 80 -0.37 1.37 5.81
C THR A 80 -0.46 0.14 4.93
N PHE A 81 -0.09 -1.05 5.43
CA PHE A 81 -0.06 -2.27 4.62
C PHE A 81 -0.87 -3.42 5.19
N VAL A 82 -0.72 -3.78 6.48
CA VAL A 82 -1.39 -4.96 7.04
C VAL A 82 -2.91 -4.79 7.05
N ILE A 83 -3.38 -3.70 7.67
CA ILE A 83 -4.82 -3.43 7.79
C ILE A 83 -5.49 -3.33 6.43
N PRO A 84 -5.05 -2.43 5.52
CA PRO A 84 -5.74 -2.24 4.24
C PRO A 84 -5.68 -3.50 3.37
N SER A 85 -4.60 -4.26 3.39
CA SER A 85 -4.48 -5.48 2.58
C SER A 85 -5.49 -6.56 3.01
N ILE A 86 -5.65 -6.80 4.31
CA ILE A 86 -6.63 -7.76 4.81
C ILE A 86 -8.06 -7.30 4.45
N LEU A 87 -8.35 -6.00 4.59
CA LEU A 87 -9.67 -5.44 4.25
C LEU A 87 -9.96 -5.57 2.75
N VAL A 88 -9.00 -5.22 1.89
CA VAL A 88 -9.16 -5.37 0.44
C VAL A 88 -9.32 -6.84 0.05
N GLY A 89 -8.56 -7.73 0.67
CA GLY A 89 -8.74 -9.17 0.47
C GLY A 89 -10.16 -9.65 0.82
N ARG A 90 -10.73 -9.15 1.90
CA ARG A 90 -12.13 -9.40 2.29
C ARG A 90 -13.13 -8.87 1.27
N LEU A 91 -12.92 -7.66 0.76
CA LEU A 91 -13.76 -7.08 -0.28
C LEU A 91 -13.74 -7.93 -1.56
N ILE A 92 -12.56 -8.40 -1.97
CA ILE A 92 -12.43 -9.27 -3.14
C ILE A 92 -13.23 -10.57 -2.95
N ASP A 93 -13.17 -11.17 -1.76
CA ASP A 93 -13.94 -12.37 -1.44
C ASP A 93 -15.45 -12.11 -1.49
N SER A 94 -15.91 -11.02 -0.90
CA SER A 94 -17.34 -10.67 -0.80
C SER A 94 -18.04 -10.44 -2.14
N VAL A 95 -17.28 -10.01 -3.16
CA VAL A 95 -17.83 -9.73 -4.50
C VAL A 95 -17.49 -10.82 -5.53
N SER A 96 -16.77 -11.86 -5.14
CA SER A 96 -16.26 -12.89 -6.08
C SER A 96 -17.38 -13.65 -6.83
N GLU A 97 -18.56 -13.76 -6.23
CA GLU A 97 -19.73 -14.44 -6.81
C GLU A 97 -20.68 -13.48 -7.54
N LYS A 98 -20.42 -12.16 -7.49
CA LYS A 98 -21.26 -11.13 -8.08
C LYS A 98 -20.95 -10.88 -9.56
N GLY A 99 -21.68 -9.95 -10.20
CA GLY A 99 -21.50 -9.53 -11.57
C GLY A 99 -20.16 -8.84 -11.85
N ASP A 100 -19.81 -8.66 -13.12
CA ASP A 100 -18.50 -8.10 -13.51
C ASP A 100 -18.31 -6.64 -13.05
N GLU A 101 -19.38 -5.85 -13.00
CA GLU A 101 -19.33 -4.46 -12.50
C GLU A 101 -18.98 -4.42 -11.01
N GLU A 102 -19.64 -5.24 -10.21
CA GLU A 102 -19.42 -5.29 -8.77
C GLU A 102 -18.03 -5.88 -8.42
N ARG A 103 -17.47 -6.74 -9.27
CA ARG A 103 -16.12 -7.29 -9.10
C ARG A 103 -15.00 -6.24 -9.24
N GLN A 104 -15.29 -5.06 -9.79
CA GLN A 104 -14.36 -3.94 -9.83
C GLN A 104 -14.34 -3.13 -8.53
N GLU A 105 -15.42 -3.20 -7.75
CA GLU A 105 -15.57 -2.44 -6.49
C GLU A 105 -14.35 -2.53 -5.56
N PRO A 106 -13.74 -3.72 -5.31
CA PRO A 106 -12.57 -3.83 -4.47
C PRO A 106 -11.37 -3.02 -4.95
N ILE A 107 -11.26 -2.72 -6.24
CA ILE A 107 -10.16 -1.91 -6.76
C ILE A 107 -10.33 -0.46 -6.34
N TYR A 108 -11.52 0.12 -6.51
CA TYR A 108 -11.78 1.51 -6.12
C TYR A 108 -11.79 1.70 -4.61
N MET A 109 -12.54 0.83 -3.92
CA MET A 109 -12.59 0.85 -2.47
C MET A 109 -11.22 0.56 -1.86
N GLY A 110 -10.44 -0.32 -2.48
CA GLY A 110 -9.08 -0.61 -2.07
C GLY A 110 -8.18 0.62 -2.14
N ILE A 111 -8.22 1.38 -3.24
CA ILE A 111 -7.45 2.63 -3.37
C ILE A 111 -7.82 3.60 -2.25
N ILE A 112 -9.12 3.78 -1.99
CA ILE A 112 -9.60 4.64 -0.91
C ILE A 112 -9.10 4.15 0.45
N ILE A 113 -9.21 2.85 0.74
CA ILE A 113 -8.76 2.25 2.00
C ILE A 113 -7.25 2.47 2.20
N PHE A 114 -6.42 2.24 1.17
CA PHE A 114 -4.97 2.46 1.27
C PHE A 114 -4.62 3.93 1.48
N ILE A 115 -5.30 4.87 0.78
CA ILE A 115 -5.12 6.30 0.98
C ILE A 115 -5.48 6.70 2.41
N LEU A 116 -6.66 6.31 2.88
CA LEU A 116 -7.11 6.63 4.24
C LEU A 116 -6.18 6.03 5.30
N SER A 117 -5.69 4.81 5.10
CA SER A 117 -4.72 4.17 5.99
C SER A 117 -3.39 4.93 6.03
N THR A 118 -2.90 5.41 4.88
CA THR A 118 -1.66 6.20 4.84
C THR A 118 -1.84 7.56 5.51
N ILE A 119 -2.98 8.23 5.27
CA ILE A 119 -3.31 9.48 5.96
C ILE A 119 -3.41 9.25 7.48
N ALA A 120 -4.07 8.19 7.91
CA ALA A 120 -4.16 7.81 9.33
C ALA A 120 -2.76 7.61 9.94
N TYR A 121 -1.85 6.93 9.23
CA TYR A 121 -0.47 6.79 9.68
C TYR A 121 0.24 8.15 9.83
N VAL A 122 0.12 9.04 8.85
CA VAL A 122 0.73 10.39 8.93
C VAL A 122 0.22 11.16 10.15
N ILE A 123 -1.09 11.08 10.43
CA ILE A 123 -1.71 11.70 11.60
C ILE A 123 -1.18 11.07 12.89
N ILE A 124 -1.16 9.74 13.00
CA ILE A 124 -0.64 9.01 14.15
C ILE A 124 0.84 9.36 14.39
N ALA A 125 1.66 9.35 13.34
CA ALA A 125 3.08 9.67 13.41
C ALA A 125 3.29 11.10 13.93
N LYS A 126 2.52 12.07 13.45
CA LYS A 126 2.64 13.47 13.85
C LYS A 126 2.21 13.70 15.31
N TYR A 127 1.05 13.19 15.72
CA TYR A 127 0.45 13.52 17.02
C TYR A 127 0.86 12.57 18.14
N MET A 128 1.13 11.30 17.85
CA MET A 128 1.50 10.31 18.88
C MET A 128 3.00 10.08 18.97
N MET A 129 3.71 10.15 17.83
CA MET A 129 5.15 9.87 17.77
C MET A 129 5.99 11.14 17.63
N ASN A 130 5.36 12.31 17.48
CA ASN A 130 6.01 13.61 17.23
C ASN A 130 6.92 13.59 15.98
N ILE A 131 6.50 12.87 14.95
CA ILE A 131 7.24 12.68 13.70
C ILE A 131 6.44 13.32 12.56
N ASP A 132 7.00 14.37 11.95
CA ASP A 132 6.45 14.95 10.73
C ASP A 132 6.97 14.19 9.51
N VAL A 133 6.20 13.18 9.06
CA VAL A 133 6.56 12.31 7.93
C VAL A 133 6.71 13.11 6.64
N VAL A 134 5.82 14.07 6.39
CA VAL A 134 5.85 14.90 5.17
C VAL A 134 7.12 15.75 5.15
N LYS A 135 7.46 16.38 6.28
CA LYS A 135 8.69 17.16 6.42
C LYS A 135 9.93 16.28 6.21
N GLN A 136 9.97 15.09 6.82
CA GLN A 136 11.10 14.17 6.65
C GLN A 136 11.29 13.73 5.20
N LEU A 137 10.21 13.46 4.48
CA LEU A 137 10.26 13.11 3.05
C LEU A 137 10.79 14.28 2.22
N THR A 138 10.26 15.49 2.45
CA THR A 138 10.71 16.69 1.72
C THR A 138 12.17 17.05 2.03
N ASP A 139 12.61 16.97 3.29
CA ASP A 139 13.99 17.22 3.69
C ASP A 139 14.96 16.18 3.07
N THR A 140 14.55 14.91 3.04
CA THR A 140 15.32 13.83 2.42
C THR A 140 15.44 14.07 0.92
N PHE A 141 14.35 14.43 0.25
CA PHE A 141 14.34 14.74 -1.17
C PHE A 141 15.23 15.97 -1.48
N ALA A 142 15.16 17.01 -0.67
CA ALA A 142 15.99 18.20 -0.80
C ALA A 142 17.49 17.87 -0.73
N LYS A 143 17.89 17.01 0.23
CA LYS A 143 19.28 16.54 0.35
C LYS A 143 19.73 15.76 -0.90
N ILE A 144 18.89 14.81 -1.35
CA ILE A 144 19.20 14.00 -2.54
C ILE A 144 19.29 14.89 -3.77
N SER A 145 18.36 15.80 -3.98
CA SER A 145 18.33 16.73 -5.11
C SER A 145 19.56 17.62 -5.13
N LYS A 146 19.94 18.19 -3.98
CA LYS A 146 21.15 19.00 -3.83
C LYS A 146 22.39 18.21 -4.20
N THR A 147 22.59 17.03 -3.60
CA THR A 147 23.75 16.16 -3.88
C THR A 147 23.81 15.74 -5.34
N ARG A 148 22.65 15.45 -5.96
CA ARG A 148 22.60 15.08 -7.39
C ARG A 148 22.96 16.24 -8.30
N LEU A 149 22.43 17.45 -8.05
CA LEU A 149 22.76 18.64 -8.84
C LEU A 149 24.24 19.00 -8.71
N GLU A 150 24.84 18.92 -7.51
CA GLU A 150 26.26 19.18 -7.27
C GLU A 150 27.18 18.20 -8.01
N ASN A 151 26.76 16.96 -8.20
CA ASN A 151 27.56 15.91 -8.87
C ASN A 151 27.16 15.70 -10.34
N MET A 152 26.27 16.53 -10.89
CA MET A 152 25.81 16.41 -12.27
C MET A 152 26.82 17.04 -13.26
N PRO A 153 27.12 16.38 -14.38
CA PRO A 153 27.95 16.96 -15.44
C PRO A 153 27.35 18.27 -15.97
N LYS A 154 28.20 19.26 -16.26
CA LYS A 154 27.78 20.59 -16.76
C LYS A 154 26.86 20.51 -17.99
N GLU A 155 27.09 19.53 -18.86
CA GLU A 155 26.28 19.32 -20.07
C GLU A 155 24.83 18.97 -19.72
N GLN A 156 24.60 18.16 -18.67
CA GLN A 156 23.28 17.80 -18.22
C GLN A 156 22.63 18.94 -17.43
N LEU A 157 23.39 19.71 -16.66
CA LEU A 157 22.92 20.93 -15.99
C LEU A 157 22.39 21.95 -16.99
N ASN A 158 23.07 22.14 -18.12
CA ASN A 158 22.63 23.05 -19.18
C ASN A 158 21.29 22.65 -19.81
N VAL A 159 20.94 21.34 -19.84
CA VAL A 159 19.68 20.84 -20.35
C VAL A 159 18.54 21.07 -19.33
N LEU A 160 18.85 21.02 -18.03
CA LEU A 160 17.89 21.28 -16.96
C LEU A 160 17.61 22.78 -16.77
N GLY A 161 18.42 23.64 -17.35
CA GLY A 161 18.34 25.11 -17.13
C GLY A 161 18.74 25.47 -15.70
N ASP A 162 18.25 26.63 -15.25
CA ASP A 162 18.60 27.20 -13.93
C ASP A 162 17.76 26.57 -12.78
N VAL A 163 17.32 25.30 -12.93
CA VAL A 163 16.48 24.62 -11.92
C VAL A 163 17.28 24.42 -10.63
N THR A 164 16.77 24.99 -9.54
CA THR A 164 17.39 24.90 -8.22
C THR A 164 16.89 23.69 -7.42
N ALA A 165 17.67 23.25 -6.42
CA ALA A 165 17.25 22.19 -5.50
C ALA A 165 15.98 22.58 -4.72
N ALA A 166 15.77 23.89 -4.47
CA ALA A 166 14.56 24.39 -3.82
C ALA A 166 13.31 24.20 -4.69
N GLU A 167 13.39 24.58 -5.97
CA GLU A 167 12.27 24.39 -6.92
C GLU A 167 11.91 22.92 -7.10
N LEU A 168 12.92 22.02 -7.20
CA LEU A 168 12.66 20.58 -7.24
C LEU A 168 11.99 20.08 -5.97
N THR A 169 12.33 20.62 -4.81
CA THR A 169 11.72 20.26 -3.54
C THR A 169 10.27 20.73 -3.45
N ASP A 170 9.95 21.92 -3.93
CA ASP A 170 8.59 22.43 -3.98
C ASP A 170 7.73 21.64 -4.98
N MET A 171 8.28 21.30 -6.16
CA MET A 171 7.61 20.39 -7.10
C MET A 171 7.33 19.04 -6.46
N PHE A 172 8.30 18.45 -5.75
CA PHE A 172 8.11 17.18 -5.04
C PHE A 172 7.02 17.27 -3.97
N ARG A 173 6.99 18.35 -3.19
CA ARG A 173 5.96 18.58 -2.18
C ARG A 173 4.57 18.57 -2.81
N ASN A 174 4.39 19.26 -3.94
CA ASN A 174 3.11 19.30 -4.66
C ASN A 174 2.73 17.94 -5.27
N MET A 175 3.72 17.06 -5.54
CA MET A 175 3.49 15.72 -6.07
C MET A 175 3.17 14.68 -4.98
N ILE A 176 3.36 14.96 -3.69
CA ILE A 176 3.15 13.96 -2.61
C ILE A 176 1.76 13.35 -2.68
N VAL A 177 0.73 14.16 -2.93
CA VAL A 177 -0.65 13.69 -3.06
C VAL A 177 -0.79 12.69 -4.21
N SER A 178 -0.23 13.03 -5.38
CA SER A 178 -0.25 12.14 -6.55
C SER A 178 0.53 10.85 -6.29
N LEU A 179 1.64 10.92 -5.56
CA LEU A 179 2.42 9.75 -5.17
C LEU A 179 1.63 8.81 -4.24
N LEU A 180 0.82 9.34 -3.33
CA LEU A 180 -0.08 8.53 -2.49
C LEU A 180 -1.10 7.77 -3.33
N PHE A 181 -1.68 8.39 -4.36
CA PHE A 181 -2.60 7.71 -5.28
C PHE A 181 -1.89 6.60 -6.06
N ILE A 182 -0.71 6.88 -6.58
CA ILE A 182 0.09 5.89 -7.34
C ILE A 182 0.45 4.72 -6.42
N GLN A 183 0.94 4.97 -5.23
CA GLN A 183 1.28 3.93 -4.23
C GLN A 183 0.07 3.06 -3.92
N SER A 184 -1.07 3.68 -3.62
CA SER A 184 -2.32 2.98 -3.29
C SER A 184 -2.80 2.15 -4.48
N GLY A 185 -2.73 2.69 -5.69
CA GLY A 185 -3.06 1.98 -6.91
C GLY A 185 -2.18 0.75 -7.14
N ILE A 186 -0.87 0.88 -6.93
CA ILE A 186 0.09 -0.24 -7.03
C ILE A 186 -0.24 -1.33 -6.00
N CYS A 187 -0.46 -0.97 -4.72
CA CYS A 187 -0.81 -1.92 -3.67
C CYS A 187 -2.09 -2.69 -4.02
N VAL A 188 -3.13 -1.98 -4.46
CA VAL A 188 -4.41 -2.59 -4.83
C VAL A 188 -4.26 -3.47 -6.06
N PHE A 189 -3.51 -3.03 -7.06
CA PHE A 189 -3.24 -3.81 -8.26
C PHE A 189 -2.58 -5.16 -7.92
N PHE A 190 -1.52 -5.14 -7.14
CA PHE A 190 -0.86 -6.36 -6.69
C PHE A 190 -1.78 -7.23 -5.83
N THR A 191 -2.51 -6.62 -4.91
CA THR A 191 -3.48 -7.31 -4.05
C THR A 191 -4.56 -8.00 -4.88
N TYR A 192 -5.19 -7.28 -5.81
CA TYR A 192 -6.30 -7.79 -6.60
C TYR A 192 -5.85 -8.84 -7.64
N PHE A 193 -4.87 -8.50 -8.46
CA PHE A 193 -4.47 -9.37 -9.57
C PHE A 193 -3.53 -10.49 -9.15
N LEU A 194 -2.44 -10.20 -8.44
CA LEU A 194 -1.50 -11.23 -8.00
C LEU A 194 -2.02 -12.00 -6.81
N GLY A 195 -2.48 -11.30 -5.76
CA GLY A 195 -3.04 -11.93 -4.57
C GLY A 195 -4.19 -12.86 -4.91
N GLY A 196 -5.15 -12.38 -5.70
CA GLY A 196 -6.27 -13.18 -6.17
C GLY A 196 -5.86 -14.35 -7.09
N ALA A 197 -4.79 -14.21 -7.93
CA ALA A 197 -4.29 -15.31 -8.75
C ALA A 197 -3.71 -16.43 -7.89
N ILE A 198 -2.92 -16.05 -6.89
CA ILE A 198 -2.30 -16.99 -5.95
C ILE A 198 -3.39 -17.64 -5.09
N ALA A 199 -4.31 -16.85 -4.51
CA ALA A 199 -5.39 -17.37 -3.68
C ALA A 199 -6.23 -18.43 -4.43
N LYS A 200 -6.56 -18.19 -5.71
CA LYS A 200 -7.28 -19.16 -6.56
C LYS A 200 -6.51 -20.46 -6.78
N ARG A 201 -5.17 -20.43 -6.79
CA ARG A 201 -4.33 -21.63 -7.00
C ARG A 201 -4.16 -22.47 -5.72
N ILE A 202 -4.11 -21.80 -4.57
CA ILE A 202 -3.85 -22.48 -3.29
C ILE A 202 -5.12 -22.91 -2.57
N THR A 203 -6.28 -22.44 -3.05
CA THR A 203 -7.58 -22.78 -2.48
C THR A 203 -8.53 -23.23 -3.59
N ASP A 204 -9.51 -24.10 -3.26
CA ASP A 204 -10.58 -24.46 -4.18
C ASP A 204 -11.66 -23.35 -4.31
N LYS A 205 -11.43 -22.18 -3.71
CA LYS A 205 -12.35 -21.06 -3.73
C LYS A 205 -12.41 -20.47 -5.14
N ASN A 206 -13.60 -20.37 -5.71
CA ASN A 206 -13.77 -19.78 -7.04
C ASN A 206 -13.76 -18.25 -6.94
N LEU A 207 -12.57 -17.69 -6.81
CA LEU A 207 -12.37 -16.24 -6.81
C LEU A 207 -12.42 -15.73 -8.25
N ASN A 208 -13.63 -15.43 -8.71
CA ASN A 208 -13.81 -14.80 -10.02
C ASN A 208 -13.34 -13.36 -9.97
N ARG A 209 -12.46 -12.98 -10.90
CA ARG A 209 -11.87 -11.65 -11.01
C ARG A 209 -12.04 -11.15 -12.43
N ILE A 210 -12.05 -9.84 -12.58
CA ILE A 210 -12.05 -9.21 -13.89
C ILE A 210 -10.70 -9.47 -14.56
N ARG A 211 -10.73 -9.66 -15.89
CA ARG A 211 -9.52 -9.64 -16.69
C ARG A 211 -8.96 -8.24 -16.73
N MET A 212 -7.62 -8.08 -16.75
CA MET A 212 -6.98 -6.77 -16.86
C MET A 212 -7.51 -5.94 -18.05
N SER A 213 -7.82 -6.61 -19.15
CA SER A 213 -8.39 -5.98 -20.35
C SER A 213 -9.84 -5.50 -20.20
N GLY A 214 -10.54 -5.96 -19.17
CA GLY A 214 -11.92 -5.58 -18.86
C GLY A 214 -12.04 -4.53 -17.76
N PHE A 215 -10.90 -4.03 -17.26
CA PHE A 215 -10.91 -2.97 -16.27
C PHE A 215 -11.24 -1.62 -16.91
N TYR A 216 -12.24 -0.93 -16.37
CA TYR A 216 -12.58 0.45 -16.73
C TYR A 216 -12.83 1.26 -15.45
N LEU A 217 -12.52 2.54 -15.49
CA LEU A 217 -12.84 3.46 -14.40
C LEU A 217 -14.28 3.99 -14.60
N PRO A 218 -15.24 3.63 -13.73
CA PRO A 218 -16.57 4.22 -13.81
C PRO A 218 -16.50 5.72 -13.50
N GLY A 219 -17.34 6.52 -14.15
CA GLY A 219 -17.33 7.98 -14.03
C GLY A 219 -17.42 8.47 -12.56
N ASN A 220 -18.18 7.76 -11.73
CA ASN A 220 -18.29 8.09 -10.30
C ASN A 220 -16.96 7.93 -9.54
N ALA A 221 -16.15 6.92 -9.87
CA ALA A 221 -14.85 6.74 -9.25
C ALA A 221 -13.88 7.88 -9.61
N VAL A 222 -13.94 8.37 -10.84
CA VAL A 222 -13.16 9.54 -11.28
C VAL A 222 -13.52 10.78 -10.46
N VAL A 223 -14.82 11.03 -10.27
CA VAL A 223 -15.31 12.17 -9.49
C VAL A 223 -14.87 12.07 -8.02
N ILE A 224 -15.04 10.90 -7.40
CA ILE A 224 -14.62 10.66 -6.00
C ILE A 224 -13.11 10.85 -5.86
N THR A 225 -12.32 10.29 -6.77
CA THR A 225 -10.87 10.45 -6.78
C THR A 225 -10.45 11.90 -6.90
N PHE A 226 -11.13 12.67 -7.78
CA PHE A 226 -10.89 14.09 -7.95
C PHE A 226 -11.24 14.91 -6.70
N VAL A 227 -12.37 14.61 -6.05
CA VAL A 227 -12.77 15.27 -4.79
C VAL A 227 -11.77 14.97 -3.67
N ILE A 228 -11.33 13.71 -3.52
CA ILE A 228 -10.30 13.35 -2.55
C ILE A 228 -8.99 14.09 -2.85
N TYR A 229 -8.59 14.14 -4.13
CA TYR A 229 -7.40 14.87 -4.55
C TYR A 229 -7.47 16.35 -4.14
N LEU A 230 -8.58 17.03 -4.41
CA LEU A 230 -8.79 18.43 -4.03
C LEU A 230 -8.78 18.61 -2.51
N ALA A 231 -9.40 17.71 -1.75
CA ALA A 231 -9.43 17.78 -0.29
C ALA A 231 -8.02 17.64 0.30
N VAL A 232 -7.23 16.67 -0.17
CA VAL A 232 -5.86 16.48 0.30
C VAL A 232 -4.94 17.61 -0.14
N PHE A 233 -5.12 18.11 -1.37
CA PHE A 233 -4.40 19.29 -1.87
C PHE A 233 -4.71 20.54 -1.05
N GLY A 234 -5.99 20.79 -0.71
CA GLY A 234 -6.38 21.91 0.13
C GLY A 234 -5.89 21.81 1.59
N LEU A 235 -5.63 20.60 2.10
CA LEU A 235 -5.05 20.40 3.42
C LEU A 235 -3.51 20.52 3.43
N SER A 236 -2.88 20.53 2.28
CA SER A 236 -1.41 20.64 2.13
C SER A 236 -0.92 22.11 2.04
N TYR A 237 -1.84 23.05 1.90
CA TYR A 237 -1.61 24.49 1.97
C TYR A 237 -2.13 25.07 3.29
#